data_d155edc616431b61293d8de834d3fda5
#
_entry.id   d155edc616431b61293d8de834d3fda5
#
_cell.length_a   1.000
_cell.length_b   1.000
_cell.length_c   1.000
_cell.angle_alpha   90.00
_cell.angle_beta   90.00
_cell.angle_gamma   90.00
#
_symmetry.space_group_name_H-M   'P 1'
#
loop_
_entity.id
_entity.type
_entity.pdbx_description
1 polymer ?
#
loop_
_entity_poly.entity_id
_entity_poly.type
_entity_poly.pdbx_seq_one_letter_code
_entity_poly.pdbx_strand_id
1 'polypeptide(L)'
;MRVVLFTDTLGDVNGVSRFIRNMDTQAHLTGKSLHVLTSTRLTIPDRPTLINIPPRYAQPMPGYPNLELAWPDGVLLGRWCRWLRPDAIHISTPGPVGVLGRRLARQLGIPLVATYHTDFPAYVNMLLDDRVLDWICTRVMKWFYRPFDLVLTRSGAYRAPVMALGLPEDRVVTLRPGIDTATFSPGPRDDALMSRLGCPSGSVRVLYAGRVSVEKNLPMLSAIWPGIAERARSAGVPATLVVVGDGPYLADLRARLSTEHAVTLGFRHGAELLAIYRSCDLFAFPSMTDTLGQSVMEAQACALPALVGDVGGPSEVVDHDQTGLVLPAGNARAWSDALLSLILDTARRQRLSTAAAQRMAPRTIRASFEHWWSLHELAVARRQHPTGN
;
A
#
# COMPACT_ATOMS: atom_id res chain seq x y z
N MET A 1 -19.38 -6.55 -19.52
CA MET A 1 -19.14 -7.17 -18.20
C MET A 1 -19.36 -6.15 -17.10
N ARG A 2 -20.05 -6.52 -16.03
CA ARG A 2 -20.29 -5.73 -14.81
C ARG A 2 -19.63 -6.40 -13.62
N VAL A 3 -18.78 -5.66 -12.91
CA VAL A 3 -18.12 -6.11 -11.69
C VAL A 3 -18.72 -5.40 -10.49
N VAL A 4 -19.06 -6.16 -9.44
CA VAL A 4 -19.47 -5.61 -8.14
C VAL A 4 -18.39 -5.93 -7.12
N LEU A 5 -17.78 -4.88 -6.57
CA LEU A 5 -16.72 -4.96 -5.58
C LEU A 5 -17.31 -4.77 -4.18
N PHE A 6 -16.97 -5.68 -3.28
CA PHE A 6 -17.32 -5.63 -1.86
C PHE A 6 -16.11 -5.27 -1.03
N THR A 7 -16.25 -4.31 -0.13
CA THR A 7 -15.17 -3.87 0.76
C THR A 7 -15.70 -3.42 2.11
N ASP A 8 -14.94 -3.69 3.15
CA ASP A 8 -15.18 -3.18 4.52
C ASP A 8 -14.49 -1.82 4.75
N THR A 9 -13.62 -1.39 3.83
CA THR A 9 -12.81 -0.18 3.95
C THR A 9 -12.95 0.69 2.70
N LEU A 10 -13.71 1.75 2.75
CA LEU A 10 -13.83 2.76 1.69
C LEU A 10 -13.77 4.19 2.26
N GLY A 11 -14.28 4.41 3.46
CA GLY A 11 -14.19 5.68 4.20
C GLY A 11 -12.84 5.90 4.87
N ASP A 12 -12.05 4.85 5.05
CA ASP A 12 -10.75 4.90 5.75
C ASP A 12 -9.67 5.58 4.91
N VAL A 13 -8.69 6.18 5.60
CA VAL A 13 -7.48 6.73 4.97
C VAL A 13 -6.39 5.65 4.95
N ASN A 14 -6.43 4.78 3.95
CA ASN A 14 -5.44 3.72 3.79
C ASN A 14 -5.21 3.35 2.31
N GLY A 15 -4.20 2.51 2.05
CA GLY A 15 -3.83 2.09 0.70
C GLY A 15 -4.90 1.27 -0.02
N VAL A 16 -5.76 0.54 0.72
CA VAL A 16 -6.84 -0.27 0.14
C VAL A 16 -7.97 0.63 -0.37
N SER A 17 -8.44 1.57 0.44
CA SER A 17 -9.44 2.57 0.04
C SER A 17 -8.97 3.36 -1.18
N ARG A 18 -7.70 3.78 -1.18
CA ARG A 18 -7.10 4.51 -2.31
C ARG A 18 -7.07 3.65 -3.58
N PHE A 19 -6.70 2.38 -3.46
CA PHE A 19 -6.75 1.45 -4.59
C PHE A 19 -8.17 1.33 -5.16
N ILE A 20 -9.18 1.12 -4.31
CA ILE A 20 -10.57 0.97 -4.75
C ILE A 20 -11.08 2.24 -5.45
N ARG A 21 -10.81 3.42 -4.89
CA ARG A 21 -11.16 4.71 -5.49
C ARG A 21 -10.49 4.92 -6.85
N ASN A 22 -9.23 4.48 -7.00
CA ASN A 22 -8.52 4.51 -8.28
C ASN A 22 -9.18 3.58 -9.30
N MET A 23 -9.57 2.35 -8.90
CA MET A 23 -10.27 1.41 -9.79
C MET A 23 -11.63 1.97 -10.22
N ASP A 24 -12.40 2.57 -9.32
CA ASP A 24 -13.69 3.23 -9.63
C ASP A 24 -13.49 4.39 -10.61
N THR A 25 -12.49 5.24 -10.36
CA THR A 25 -12.18 6.36 -11.26
C THR A 25 -11.82 5.89 -12.66
N GLN A 26 -10.97 4.87 -12.77
CA GLN A 26 -10.57 4.32 -14.08
C GLN A 26 -11.71 3.60 -14.78
N ALA A 27 -12.58 2.93 -14.05
CA ALA A 27 -13.79 2.31 -14.61
C ALA A 27 -14.69 3.39 -15.25
N HIS A 28 -14.93 4.51 -14.55
CA HIS A 28 -15.70 5.63 -15.07
C HIS A 28 -15.06 6.21 -16.34
N LEU A 29 -13.74 6.49 -16.31
CA LEU A 29 -13.00 7.07 -17.45
C LEU A 29 -12.97 6.17 -18.68
N THR A 30 -13.06 4.84 -18.48
CA THR A 30 -13.00 3.84 -19.57
C THR A 30 -14.36 3.25 -19.94
N GLY A 31 -15.47 3.78 -19.37
CA GLY A 31 -16.82 3.28 -19.62
C GLY A 31 -17.08 1.84 -19.14
N LYS A 32 -16.27 1.35 -18.18
CA LYS A 32 -16.43 0.02 -17.60
C LYS A 32 -17.42 0.05 -16.43
N SER A 33 -18.26 -0.98 -16.31
CA SER A 33 -19.29 -1.04 -15.27
C SER A 33 -18.75 -1.66 -13.99
N LEU A 34 -18.21 -0.82 -13.10
CA LEU A 34 -17.78 -1.18 -11.74
C LEU A 34 -18.71 -0.52 -10.73
N HIS A 35 -19.20 -1.27 -9.75
CA HIS A 35 -19.95 -0.77 -8.60
C HIS A 35 -19.30 -1.25 -7.32
N VAL A 36 -19.18 -0.39 -6.32
CA VAL A 36 -18.58 -0.72 -5.02
C VAL A 36 -19.65 -0.73 -3.96
N LEU A 37 -19.81 -1.84 -3.27
CA LEU A 37 -20.68 -2.00 -2.11
C LEU A 37 -19.84 -1.98 -0.84
N THR A 38 -20.17 -1.09 0.07
CA THR A 38 -19.52 -0.96 1.38
C THR A 38 -20.56 -0.77 2.49
N SER A 39 -20.12 -0.87 3.73
CA SER A 39 -20.92 -0.54 4.90
C SER A 39 -20.03 0.14 5.93
N THR A 40 -20.24 1.44 6.15
CA THR A 40 -19.44 2.24 7.08
C THR A 40 -20.23 3.46 7.56
N ARG A 41 -19.87 3.99 8.74
CA ARG A 41 -20.33 5.31 9.23
C ARG A 41 -19.43 6.45 8.77
N LEU A 42 -18.26 6.11 8.22
CA LEU A 42 -17.32 7.09 7.70
C LEU A 42 -17.84 7.70 6.39
N THR A 43 -17.44 8.92 6.11
CA THR A 43 -17.78 9.59 4.84
C THR A 43 -17.08 8.92 3.68
N ILE A 44 -17.83 8.58 2.64
CA ILE A 44 -17.29 8.09 1.37
C ILE A 44 -17.49 9.17 0.27
N PRO A 45 -16.73 9.11 -0.83
CA PRO A 45 -16.96 10.01 -1.96
C PRO A 45 -18.38 9.87 -2.52
N ASP A 46 -19.00 10.99 -2.85
CA ASP A 46 -20.34 11.03 -3.46
C ASP A 46 -20.23 10.69 -4.96
N ARG A 47 -20.46 9.43 -5.29
CA ARG A 47 -20.49 8.91 -6.67
C ARG A 47 -21.57 7.83 -6.79
N PRO A 48 -22.33 7.78 -7.88
CA PRO A 48 -23.41 6.79 -8.07
C PRO A 48 -22.93 5.33 -8.07
N THR A 49 -21.64 5.09 -8.34
CA THR A 49 -21.01 3.76 -8.36
C THR A 49 -20.55 3.30 -6.98
N LEU A 50 -20.45 4.21 -6.00
CA LEU A 50 -20.04 3.92 -4.62
C LEU A 50 -21.27 3.88 -3.72
N ILE A 51 -21.72 2.69 -3.36
CA ILE A 51 -22.95 2.45 -2.63
C ILE A 51 -22.62 2.09 -1.18
N ASN A 52 -22.92 3.03 -0.26
CA ASN A 52 -22.79 2.76 1.17
C ASN A 52 -24.13 2.28 1.73
N ILE A 53 -24.11 1.12 2.36
CA ILE A 53 -25.25 0.58 3.10
C ILE A 53 -25.00 0.83 4.58
N PRO A 54 -25.81 1.67 5.25
CA PRO A 54 -25.59 1.97 6.66
C PRO A 54 -25.46 0.68 7.48
N PRO A 55 -24.42 0.56 8.34
CA PRO A 55 -24.25 -0.62 9.15
C PRO A 55 -25.33 -0.72 10.23
N ARG A 56 -25.77 -1.94 10.53
CA ARG A 56 -26.65 -2.21 11.69
C ARG A 56 -25.91 -1.98 13.00
N TYR A 57 -24.62 -2.32 13.01
CA TYR A 57 -23.71 -2.11 14.13
C TYR A 57 -22.32 -1.80 13.60
N ALA A 58 -21.64 -0.88 14.25
CA ALA A 58 -20.24 -0.56 13.93
C ALA A 58 -19.49 -0.11 15.19
N GLN A 59 -18.22 -0.49 15.27
CA GLN A 59 -17.33 -0.10 16.35
C GLN A 59 -15.90 0.11 15.82
N PRO A 60 -15.11 1.01 16.41
CA PRO A 60 -13.70 1.12 16.11
C PRO A 60 -12.97 -0.21 16.38
N MET A 61 -12.01 -0.55 15.53
CA MET A 61 -11.19 -1.74 15.73
C MET A 61 -10.23 -1.50 16.91
N PRO A 62 -10.15 -2.41 17.89
CA PRO A 62 -9.18 -2.29 18.99
C PRO A 62 -7.76 -2.12 18.46
N GLY A 63 -7.03 -1.12 18.98
CA GLY A 63 -5.68 -0.77 18.53
C GLY A 63 -5.61 0.01 17.20
N TYR A 64 -6.73 0.18 16.49
CA TYR A 64 -6.83 0.91 15.22
C TYR A 64 -8.10 1.76 15.16
N PRO A 65 -8.18 2.87 15.90
CA PRO A 65 -9.41 3.67 16.02
C PRO A 65 -9.90 4.26 14.69
N ASN A 66 -9.02 4.39 13.71
CA ASN A 66 -9.34 4.87 12.36
C ASN A 66 -9.81 3.74 11.42
N LEU A 67 -9.93 2.50 11.90
CA LEU A 67 -10.49 1.38 11.17
C LEU A 67 -11.78 0.93 11.87
N GLU A 68 -12.87 0.87 11.11
CA GLU A 68 -14.18 0.51 11.62
C GLU A 68 -14.50 -0.95 11.30
N LEU A 69 -14.94 -1.71 12.33
CA LEU A 69 -15.59 -3.00 12.14
C LEU A 69 -17.10 -2.77 12.04
N ALA A 70 -17.65 -2.90 10.83
CA ALA A 70 -19.03 -2.64 10.52
C ALA A 70 -19.78 -3.91 10.10
N TRP A 71 -20.95 -4.16 10.71
CA TRP A 71 -21.86 -5.23 10.33
C TRP A 71 -22.98 -4.69 9.44
N PRO A 72 -22.96 -4.99 8.13
CA PRO A 72 -23.93 -4.48 7.18
C PRO A 72 -25.33 -5.08 7.39
N ASP A 73 -26.36 -4.39 6.86
CA ASP A 73 -27.64 -5.03 6.59
C ASP A 73 -27.50 -6.00 5.40
N GLY A 74 -27.35 -7.28 5.72
CA GLY A 74 -27.13 -8.33 4.70
C GLY A 74 -28.31 -8.50 3.74
N VAL A 75 -29.55 -8.17 4.15
CA VAL A 75 -30.72 -8.24 3.26
C VAL A 75 -30.66 -7.12 2.23
N LEU A 76 -30.40 -5.88 2.67
CA LEU A 76 -30.29 -4.73 1.80
C LEU A 76 -29.10 -4.85 0.86
N LEU A 77 -27.95 -5.25 1.35
CA LEU A 77 -26.73 -5.51 0.57
C LEU A 77 -26.98 -6.59 -0.50
N GLY A 78 -27.69 -7.67 -0.14
CA GLY A 78 -28.06 -8.72 -1.09
C GLY A 78 -29.07 -8.27 -2.14
N ARG A 79 -29.99 -7.35 -1.80
CA ARG A 79 -30.92 -6.73 -2.77
C ARG A 79 -30.16 -5.88 -3.78
N TRP A 80 -29.26 -5.02 -3.32
CA TRP A 80 -28.41 -4.20 -4.19
C TRP A 80 -27.57 -5.05 -5.14
N CYS A 81 -26.90 -6.10 -4.61
CA CYS A 81 -26.11 -6.99 -5.44
C CYS A 81 -26.94 -7.67 -6.55
N ARG A 82 -28.11 -8.21 -6.22
CA ARG A 82 -29.01 -8.83 -7.22
C ARG A 82 -29.57 -7.83 -8.23
N TRP A 83 -29.88 -6.62 -7.79
CA TRP A 83 -30.35 -5.56 -8.69
C TRP A 83 -29.28 -5.14 -9.70
N LEU A 84 -28.02 -5.07 -9.26
CA LEU A 84 -26.88 -4.75 -10.12
C LEU A 84 -26.57 -5.85 -11.15
N ARG A 85 -27.01 -7.09 -10.95
CA ARG A 85 -26.77 -8.24 -11.85
C ARG A 85 -25.30 -8.38 -12.27
N PRO A 86 -24.38 -8.62 -11.33
CA PRO A 86 -22.94 -8.72 -11.64
C PRO A 86 -22.62 -9.96 -12.48
N ASP A 87 -21.65 -9.81 -13.40
CA ASP A 87 -21.02 -10.93 -14.11
C ASP A 87 -19.87 -11.53 -13.27
N ALA A 88 -19.27 -10.72 -12.38
CA ALA A 88 -18.26 -11.16 -11.41
C ALA A 88 -18.37 -10.35 -10.11
N ILE A 89 -18.07 -11.00 -8.99
CA ILE A 89 -17.89 -10.34 -7.68
C ILE A 89 -16.42 -10.27 -7.34
N HIS A 90 -15.97 -9.07 -6.94
CA HIS A 90 -14.64 -8.83 -6.39
C HIS A 90 -14.71 -8.56 -4.88
N ILE A 91 -13.87 -9.22 -4.10
CA ILE A 91 -13.75 -8.97 -2.66
C ILE A 91 -12.40 -8.33 -2.38
N SER A 92 -12.43 -7.15 -1.76
CA SER A 92 -11.21 -6.41 -1.42
C SER A 92 -10.73 -6.66 0.01
N THR A 93 -11.64 -7.02 0.91
CA THR A 93 -11.33 -7.21 2.34
C THR A 93 -12.05 -8.45 2.89
N PRO A 94 -11.44 -9.22 3.82
CA PRO A 94 -12.03 -10.42 4.43
C PRO A 94 -12.94 -10.11 5.64
N GLY A 95 -13.49 -8.91 5.75
CA GLY A 95 -14.40 -8.51 6.82
C GLY A 95 -15.85 -8.90 6.57
N PRO A 96 -16.80 -8.41 7.38
CA PRO A 96 -18.21 -8.78 7.29
C PRO A 96 -18.86 -8.53 5.95
N VAL A 97 -18.53 -7.40 5.27
CA VAL A 97 -19.00 -7.08 3.91
C VAL A 97 -18.44 -8.08 2.89
N GLY A 98 -17.13 -8.39 3.01
CA GLY A 98 -16.47 -9.37 2.14
C GLY A 98 -17.04 -10.78 2.30
N VAL A 99 -17.33 -11.22 3.53
CA VAL A 99 -17.96 -12.52 3.80
C VAL A 99 -19.35 -12.62 3.15
N LEU A 100 -20.15 -11.56 3.23
CA LEU A 100 -21.47 -11.51 2.57
C LEU A 100 -21.33 -11.53 1.04
N GLY A 101 -20.39 -10.77 0.47
CA GLY A 101 -20.12 -10.79 -0.96
C GLY A 101 -19.72 -12.18 -1.47
N ARG A 102 -18.84 -12.87 -0.73
CA ARG A 102 -18.47 -14.27 -0.99
C ARG A 102 -19.69 -15.22 -0.97
N ARG A 103 -20.57 -15.07 0.01
CA ARG A 103 -21.80 -15.87 0.09
C ARG A 103 -22.72 -15.61 -1.11
N LEU A 104 -22.88 -14.35 -1.49
CA LEU A 104 -23.71 -13.96 -2.64
C LEU A 104 -23.16 -14.51 -3.96
N ALA A 105 -21.85 -14.42 -4.20
CA ALA A 105 -21.23 -14.99 -5.39
C ALA A 105 -21.53 -16.49 -5.53
N ARG A 106 -21.43 -17.25 -4.42
CA ARG A 106 -21.78 -18.68 -4.42
C ARG A 106 -23.27 -18.92 -4.68
N GLN A 107 -24.16 -18.13 -4.10
CA GLN A 107 -25.62 -18.25 -4.33
C GLN A 107 -26.03 -17.91 -5.75
N LEU A 108 -25.34 -16.96 -6.39
CA LEU A 108 -25.61 -16.53 -7.76
C LEU A 108 -24.86 -17.37 -8.79
N GLY A 109 -23.95 -18.26 -8.38
CA GLY A 109 -23.15 -19.09 -9.28
C GLY A 109 -22.17 -18.32 -10.17
N ILE A 110 -21.76 -17.10 -9.77
CA ILE A 110 -20.88 -16.22 -10.56
C ILE A 110 -19.43 -16.25 -10.06
N PRO A 111 -18.46 -15.85 -10.91
CA PRO A 111 -17.05 -15.81 -10.57
C PRO A 111 -16.75 -14.94 -9.35
N LEU A 112 -15.83 -15.43 -8.53
CA LEU A 112 -15.39 -14.78 -7.29
C LEU A 112 -13.89 -14.49 -7.37
N VAL A 113 -13.55 -13.20 -7.40
CA VAL A 113 -12.17 -12.69 -7.46
C VAL A 113 -11.84 -11.94 -6.18
N ALA A 114 -10.61 -12.01 -5.70
CA ALA A 114 -10.16 -11.18 -4.57
C ALA A 114 -8.84 -10.48 -4.88
N THR A 115 -8.59 -9.39 -4.14
CA THR A 115 -7.23 -8.84 -4.00
C THR A 115 -6.73 -9.06 -2.57
N TYR A 116 -5.56 -9.69 -2.43
CA TYR A 116 -4.87 -9.88 -1.15
C TYR A 116 -4.08 -8.61 -0.81
N HIS A 117 -4.68 -7.73 -0.03
CA HIS A 117 -4.10 -6.44 0.31
C HIS A 117 -3.22 -6.48 1.56
N THR A 118 -3.50 -7.39 2.49
CA THR A 118 -2.83 -7.49 3.78
C THR A 118 -2.58 -8.94 4.13
N ASP A 119 -1.36 -9.24 4.53
CA ASP A 119 -1.00 -10.54 5.10
C ASP A 119 -1.39 -10.56 6.58
N PHE A 120 -2.66 -10.88 6.85
CA PHE A 120 -3.19 -10.90 8.22
C PHE A 120 -2.47 -11.88 9.14
N PRO A 121 -2.15 -13.13 8.72
CA PRO A 121 -1.37 -14.05 9.54
C PRO A 121 -0.02 -13.48 9.96
N ALA A 122 0.79 -13.01 8.99
CA ALA A 122 2.09 -12.42 9.30
C ALA A 122 1.95 -11.16 10.17
N TYR A 123 0.90 -10.36 9.96
CA TYR A 123 0.64 -9.16 10.74
C TYR A 123 0.26 -9.48 12.20
N VAL A 124 -0.61 -10.46 12.43
CA VAL A 124 -1.00 -10.93 13.77
C VAL A 124 0.21 -11.50 14.51
N ASN A 125 0.99 -12.36 13.84
CA ASN A 125 2.19 -12.95 14.44
C ASN A 125 3.20 -11.88 14.87
N MET A 126 3.45 -10.88 14.03
CA MET A 126 4.40 -9.82 14.34
C MET A 126 3.96 -8.90 15.49
N LEU A 127 2.64 -8.63 15.63
CA LEU A 127 2.12 -7.73 16.67
C LEU A 127 1.90 -8.40 18.01
N LEU A 128 1.50 -9.65 18.02
CA LEU A 128 1.04 -10.34 19.22
C LEU A 128 1.96 -11.47 19.66
N ASP A 129 2.86 -11.94 18.78
CA ASP A 129 3.75 -13.09 18.99
C ASP A 129 3.01 -14.30 19.62
N ASP A 130 1.75 -14.51 19.19
CA ASP A 130 0.86 -15.54 19.71
C ASP A 130 0.56 -16.59 18.64
N ARG A 131 1.14 -17.79 18.81
CA ARG A 131 0.99 -18.92 17.88
C ARG A 131 -0.45 -19.42 17.74
N VAL A 132 -1.27 -19.27 18.77
CA VAL A 132 -2.68 -19.70 18.74
C VAL A 132 -3.50 -18.75 17.87
N LEU A 133 -3.31 -17.45 18.08
CA LEU A 133 -3.95 -16.42 17.27
C LEU A 133 -3.51 -16.48 15.80
N ASP A 134 -2.22 -16.70 15.54
CA ASP A 134 -1.70 -16.92 14.19
C ASP A 134 -2.35 -18.14 13.52
N TRP A 135 -2.44 -19.27 14.23
CA TRP A 135 -3.09 -20.48 13.74
C TRP A 135 -4.58 -20.25 13.43
N ILE A 136 -5.33 -19.57 14.33
CA ILE A 136 -6.73 -19.23 14.11
C ILE A 136 -6.86 -18.32 12.87
N CYS A 137 -6.07 -17.25 12.81
CA CYS A 137 -6.07 -16.31 11.70
C CYS A 137 -5.80 -17.05 10.37
N THR A 138 -4.78 -17.89 10.32
CA THR A 138 -4.44 -18.70 9.14
C THR A 138 -5.61 -19.62 8.73
N ARG A 139 -6.29 -20.28 9.68
CA ARG A 139 -7.47 -21.13 9.35
C ARG A 139 -8.64 -20.32 8.81
N VAL A 140 -8.88 -19.13 9.38
CA VAL A 140 -9.92 -18.21 8.90
C VAL A 140 -9.59 -17.74 7.49
N MET A 141 -8.34 -17.37 7.23
CA MET A 141 -7.90 -16.94 5.90
C MET A 141 -7.99 -18.09 4.86
N LYS A 142 -7.59 -19.33 5.24
CA LYS A 142 -7.78 -20.52 4.39
C LYS A 142 -9.25 -20.74 4.05
N TRP A 143 -10.12 -20.71 5.06
CA TRP A 143 -11.57 -20.84 4.86
C TRP A 143 -12.11 -19.73 3.96
N PHE A 144 -11.62 -18.50 4.11
CA PHE A 144 -12.09 -17.35 3.34
C PHE A 144 -11.65 -17.43 1.88
N TYR A 145 -10.35 -17.63 1.60
CA TYR A 145 -9.78 -17.53 0.25
C TYR A 145 -9.93 -18.81 -0.60
N ARG A 146 -10.02 -19.99 -0.01
CA ARG A 146 -10.08 -21.26 -0.74
C ARG A 146 -11.13 -21.35 -1.87
N PRO A 147 -12.34 -20.76 -1.77
CA PRO A 147 -13.36 -20.86 -2.82
C PRO A 147 -13.21 -19.83 -3.95
N PHE A 148 -12.17 -18.98 -3.94
CA PHE A 148 -12.01 -17.97 -4.97
C PHE A 148 -11.51 -18.57 -6.29
N ASP A 149 -12.06 -18.07 -7.41
CA ASP A 149 -11.64 -18.43 -8.75
C ASP A 149 -10.27 -17.81 -9.09
N LEU A 150 -10.03 -16.57 -8.64
CA LEU A 150 -8.73 -15.90 -8.69
C LEU A 150 -8.47 -15.09 -7.41
N VAL A 151 -7.23 -15.11 -6.93
CA VAL A 151 -6.73 -14.21 -5.89
C VAL A 151 -5.56 -13.41 -6.42
N LEU A 152 -5.71 -12.09 -6.41
CA LEU A 152 -4.74 -11.16 -6.93
C LEU A 152 -3.80 -10.71 -5.81
N THR A 153 -2.50 -10.97 -5.92
CA THR A 153 -1.49 -10.45 -5.00
C THR A 153 -1.00 -9.07 -5.46
N ARG A 154 -0.56 -8.25 -4.53
CA ARG A 154 -0.04 -6.91 -4.84
C ARG A 154 1.42 -6.94 -5.31
N SER A 155 2.14 -8.01 -5.00
CA SER A 155 3.51 -8.30 -5.45
C SER A 155 3.73 -9.80 -5.54
N GLY A 156 4.79 -10.23 -6.21
CA GLY A 156 5.20 -11.63 -6.35
C GLY A 156 5.56 -12.27 -5.01
N ALA A 157 6.14 -11.49 -4.09
CA ALA A 157 6.49 -11.95 -2.74
C ALA A 157 5.30 -12.58 -1.97
N TYR A 158 4.09 -12.15 -2.28
CA TYR A 158 2.88 -12.68 -1.62
C TYR A 158 2.22 -13.85 -2.37
N ARG A 159 2.77 -14.32 -3.50
CA ARG A 159 2.23 -15.52 -4.17
C ARG A 159 2.35 -16.76 -3.29
N ALA A 160 3.54 -17.05 -2.77
CA ALA A 160 3.77 -18.22 -1.91
C ALA A 160 2.93 -18.19 -0.62
N PRO A 161 2.86 -17.08 0.15
CA PRO A 161 1.92 -16.96 1.27
C PRO A 161 0.46 -17.24 0.92
N VAL A 162 -0.04 -16.70 -0.20
CA VAL A 162 -1.42 -16.92 -0.64
C VAL A 162 -1.65 -18.37 -1.07
N MET A 163 -0.71 -18.99 -1.78
CA MET A 163 -0.77 -20.42 -2.13
C MET A 163 -0.79 -21.32 -0.88
N ALA A 164 -0.05 -20.95 0.17
CA ALA A 164 -0.06 -21.65 1.45
C ALA A 164 -1.44 -21.61 2.16
N LEU A 165 -2.34 -20.71 1.76
CA LEU A 165 -3.73 -20.71 2.19
C LEU A 165 -4.56 -21.82 1.50
N GLY A 166 -3.97 -22.63 0.62
CA GLY A 166 -4.60 -23.76 -0.05
C GLY A 166 -5.19 -23.41 -1.43
N LEU A 167 -4.69 -22.35 -2.06
CA LEU A 167 -5.03 -22.05 -3.47
C LEU A 167 -4.01 -22.69 -4.42
N PRO A 168 -4.45 -23.27 -5.54
CA PRO A 168 -3.55 -23.73 -6.58
C PRO A 168 -2.90 -22.55 -7.32
N GLU A 169 -1.73 -22.77 -7.87
CA GLU A 169 -0.88 -21.73 -8.47
C GLU A 169 -1.58 -20.95 -9.59
N ASP A 170 -2.37 -21.62 -10.42
CA ASP A 170 -3.11 -21.02 -11.53
C ASP A 170 -4.22 -20.05 -11.10
N ARG A 171 -4.61 -20.08 -9.83
CA ARG A 171 -5.57 -19.13 -9.23
C ARG A 171 -4.91 -17.96 -8.52
N VAL A 172 -3.59 -17.93 -8.40
CA VAL A 172 -2.86 -16.84 -7.74
C VAL A 172 -2.10 -16.03 -8.76
N VAL A 173 -2.53 -14.79 -8.98
CA VAL A 173 -1.97 -13.91 -10.01
C VAL A 173 -1.46 -12.62 -9.39
N THR A 174 -0.25 -12.18 -9.77
CA THR A 174 0.26 -10.88 -9.31
C THR A 174 -0.32 -9.76 -10.16
N LEU A 175 -1.01 -8.83 -9.52
CA LEU A 175 -1.53 -7.63 -10.16
C LEU A 175 -0.39 -6.67 -10.50
N ARG A 176 -0.35 -6.16 -11.72
CA ARG A 176 0.60 -5.11 -12.10
C ARG A 176 0.33 -3.86 -11.26
N PRO A 177 1.34 -3.37 -10.51
CA PRO A 177 1.15 -2.19 -9.69
C PRO A 177 1.02 -0.92 -10.55
N GLY A 178 0.23 0.03 -10.08
CA GLY A 178 0.05 1.31 -10.74
C GLY A 178 0.07 2.47 -9.75
N ILE A 179 0.55 3.60 -10.22
CA ILE A 179 0.61 4.86 -9.48
C ILE A 179 0.05 6.00 -10.33
N ASP A 180 -0.40 7.06 -9.68
CA ASP A 180 -0.80 8.30 -10.34
C ASP A 180 0.44 9.07 -10.83
N THR A 181 0.91 8.70 -12.02
CA THR A 181 2.08 9.34 -12.66
C THR A 181 1.78 10.75 -13.19
N ALA A 182 0.52 11.17 -13.25
CA ALA A 182 0.16 12.54 -13.56
C ALA A 182 0.45 13.46 -12.36
N THR A 183 0.11 13.00 -11.15
CA THR A 183 0.40 13.71 -9.91
C THR A 183 1.86 13.50 -9.48
N PHE A 184 2.27 12.24 -9.25
CA PHE A 184 3.62 11.91 -8.82
C PHE A 184 4.55 11.81 -10.04
N SER A 185 5.30 12.85 -10.26
CA SER A 185 6.26 13.00 -11.36
C SER A 185 7.38 13.94 -10.95
N PRO A 186 8.55 13.90 -11.61
CA PRO A 186 9.61 14.85 -11.35
C PRO A 186 9.11 16.29 -11.54
N GLY A 187 9.62 17.21 -10.76
CA GLY A 187 9.21 18.61 -10.82
C GLY A 187 10.12 19.52 -10.00
N PRO A 188 9.81 20.80 -9.95
CA PRO A 188 10.62 21.77 -9.23
C PRO A 188 10.64 21.48 -7.72
N ARG A 189 11.77 21.72 -7.09
CA ARG A 189 11.92 21.71 -5.63
C ARG A 189 11.30 22.99 -5.05
N ASP A 190 10.74 22.89 -3.88
CA ASP A 190 10.25 24.01 -3.09
C ASP A 190 11.06 24.14 -1.79
N ASP A 191 12.26 24.70 -1.93
CA ASP A 191 13.16 24.89 -0.78
C ASP A 191 12.61 25.91 0.23
N ALA A 192 11.77 26.84 -0.22
CA ALA A 192 11.09 27.78 0.67
C ALA A 192 10.07 27.08 1.56
N LEU A 193 9.29 26.14 1.00
CA LEU A 193 8.40 25.27 1.79
C LEU A 193 9.21 24.45 2.79
N MET A 194 10.27 23.79 2.36
CA MET A 194 11.08 22.93 3.23
C MET A 194 11.70 23.72 4.38
N SER A 195 12.16 24.96 4.12
CA SER A 195 12.67 25.84 5.18
C SER A 195 11.57 26.24 6.20
N ARG A 196 10.36 26.56 5.73
CA ARG A 196 9.20 26.82 6.62
C ARG A 196 8.82 25.59 7.46
N LEU A 197 9.03 24.39 6.91
CA LEU A 197 8.79 23.12 7.61
C LEU A 197 9.95 22.74 8.57
N GLY A 198 10.97 23.58 8.70
CA GLY A 198 12.10 23.39 9.62
C GLY A 198 13.27 22.59 9.05
N CYS A 199 13.30 22.31 7.75
CA CYS A 199 14.44 21.64 7.14
C CYS A 199 15.57 22.64 6.90
N PRO A 200 16.80 22.38 7.40
CA PRO A 200 17.95 23.23 7.13
C PRO A 200 18.24 23.35 5.63
N SER A 201 18.61 24.56 5.20
CA SER A 201 19.05 24.79 3.81
C SER A 201 20.38 24.09 3.55
N GLY A 202 20.57 23.62 2.31
CA GLY A 202 21.81 22.93 1.90
C GLY A 202 22.00 21.51 2.45
N SER A 203 21.05 20.98 3.21
CA SER A 203 21.13 19.58 3.68
C SER A 203 20.61 18.60 2.63
N VAL A 204 21.20 17.42 2.57
CA VAL A 204 20.63 16.26 1.85
C VAL A 204 19.44 15.74 2.64
N ARG A 205 18.25 15.73 2.01
CA ARG A 205 16.99 15.38 2.66
C ARG A 205 16.62 13.93 2.38
N VAL A 206 16.57 13.13 3.44
CA VAL A 206 16.13 11.72 3.36
C VAL A 206 14.68 11.66 3.82
N LEU A 207 13.76 11.32 2.94
CA LEU A 207 12.33 11.24 3.22
C LEU A 207 11.92 9.84 3.68
N TYR A 208 11.11 9.79 4.72
CA TYR A 208 10.20 8.69 5.02
C TYR A 208 8.76 9.20 4.87
N ALA A 209 7.90 8.48 4.15
CA ALA A 209 6.48 8.80 4.07
C ALA A 209 5.64 7.54 4.25
N GLY A 210 4.79 7.53 5.28
CA GLY A 210 3.95 6.39 5.62
C GLY A 210 3.46 6.43 7.06
N ARG A 211 2.78 5.35 7.49
CA ARG A 211 2.35 5.20 8.88
C ARG A 211 3.57 5.16 9.81
N VAL A 212 3.53 5.93 10.88
CA VAL A 212 4.62 5.98 11.88
C VAL A 212 4.36 4.93 12.95
N SER A 213 4.89 3.73 12.74
CA SER A 213 4.65 2.56 13.59
C SER A 213 5.84 1.60 13.61
N VAL A 214 5.84 0.70 14.58
CA VAL A 214 6.95 -0.24 14.83
C VAL A 214 7.13 -1.22 13.67
N GLU A 215 6.04 -1.70 13.07
CA GLU A 215 6.08 -2.63 11.93
C GLU A 215 6.67 -2.03 10.65
N LYS A 216 6.80 -0.70 10.59
CA LYS A 216 7.55 0.02 9.55
C LYS A 216 9.04 0.12 9.84
N ASN A 217 9.51 -0.54 10.89
CA ASN A 217 10.90 -0.59 11.33
C ASN A 217 11.52 0.79 11.59
N LEU A 218 10.68 1.76 11.99
CA LEU A 218 11.13 3.10 12.38
C LEU A 218 11.97 3.11 13.65
N PRO A 219 11.83 2.18 14.61
CA PRO A 219 12.78 2.06 15.72
C PRO A 219 14.22 1.89 15.26
N MET A 220 14.47 1.05 14.23
CA MET A 220 15.81 0.87 13.67
C MET A 220 16.30 2.15 12.99
N LEU A 221 15.48 2.76 12.13
CA LEU A 221 15.86 3.99 11.41
C LEU A 221 16.18 5.13 12.39
N SER A 222 15.35 5.34 13.43
CA SER A 222 15.58 6.36 14.44
C SER A 222 16.83 6.11 15.30
N ALA A 223 17.19 4.87 15.52
CA ALA A 223 18.38 4.50 16.28
C ALA A 223 19.68 4.76 15.49
N ILE A 224 19.68 4.52 14.16
CA ILE A 224 20.89 4.71 13.33
C ILE A 224 21.06 6.14 12.83
N TRP A 225 19.97 6.91 12.72
CA TRP A 225 19.98 8.22 12.06
C TRP A 225 20.94 9.24 12.71
N PRO A 226 21.00 9.41 14.05
CA PRO A 226 21.93 10.37 14.66
C PRO A 226 23.39 10.14 14.26
N GLY A 227 23.82 8.87 14.23
CA GLY A 227 25.19 8.53 13.80
C GLY A 227 25.44 8.77 12.31
N ILE A 228 24.41 8.61 11.45
CA ILE A 228 24.51 8.93 10.02
C ILE A 228 24.64 10.44 9.82
N ALA A 229 23.79 11.22 10.48
CA ALA A 229 23.78 12.68 10.37
C ALA A 229 25.11 13.30 10.83
N GLU A 230 25.67 12.80 11.94
CA GLU A 230 26.97 13.24 12.44
C GLU A 230 28.14 12.90 11.49
N ARG A 231 28.17 11.69 10.96
CA ARG A 231 29.21 11.26 9.98
C ARG A 231 29.09 12.08 8.69
N ALA A 232 27.89 12.34 8.21
CA ALA A 232 27.63 13.15 7.03
C ALA A 232 28.08 14.62 7.26
N ARG A 233 27.74 15.20 8.41
CA ARG A 233 28.18 16.56 8.81
C ARG A 233 29.70 16.64 8.89
N SER A 234 30.35 15.68 9.50
CA SER A 234 31.83 15.62 9.61
C SER A 234 32.51 15.51 8.24
N ALA A 235 31.82 14.94 7.23
CA ALA A 235 32.28 14.90 5.84
C ALA A 235 31.90 16.19 5.04
N GLY A 236 31.33 17.20 5.67
CA GLY A 236 30.93 18.47 5.04
C GLY A 236 29.60 18.40 4.27
N VAL A 237 28.82 17.32 4.40
CA VAL A 237 27.54 17.14 3.71
C VAL A 237 26.44 16.95 4.77
N PRO A 238 25.85 18.01 5.31
CA PRO A 238 24.78 17.88 6.30
C PRO A 238 23.57 17.13 5.73
N ALA A 239 22.93 16.31 6.54
CA ALA A 239 21.78 15.52 6.17
C ALA A 239 20.61 15.70 7.15
N THR A 240 19.38 15.70 6.63
CA THR A 240 18.15 15.83 7.42
C THR A 240 17.17 14.69 7.10
N LEU A 241 16.70 13.99 8.13
CA LEU A 241 15.60 13.04 8.02
C LEU A 241 14.26 13.77 8.04
N VAL A 242 13.46 13.62 7.02
CA VAL A 242 12.12 14.20 6.91
C VAL A 242 11.11 13.07 7.07
N VAL A 243 10.30 13.12 8.13
CA VAL A 243 9.29 12.10 8.40
C VAL A 243 7.90 12.67 8.16
N VAL A 244 7.20 12.09 7.19
CA VAL A 244 5.80 12.41 6.86
C VAL A 244 4.91 11.25 7.23
N GLY A 245 3.89 11.52 8.03
CA GLY A 245 2.91 10.55 8.47
C GLY A 245 2.57 10.67 9.94
N ASP A 246 1.64 9.83 10.37
CA ASP A 246 1.16 9.74 11.73
C ASP A 246 1.03 8.28 12.16
N GLY A 247 1.00 8.04 13.46
CA GLY A 247 0.84 6.70 14.01
C GLY A 247 1.34 6.54 15.42
N PRO A 248 1.15 5.35 16.01
CA PRO A 248 1.39 5.12 17.43
C PRO A 248 2.84 5.31 17.87
N TYR A 249 3.80 5.21 16.96
CA TYR A 249 5.22 5.37 17.28
C TYR A 249 5.73 6.84 17.13
N LEU A 250 4.87 7.79 16.76
CA LEU A 250 5.31 9.18 16.47
C LEU A 250 5.89 9.90 17.70
N ALA A 251 5.32 9.69 18.88
CA ALA A 251 5.81 10.30 20.13
C ALA A 251 7.21 9.78 20.47
N ASP A 252 7.43 8.47 20.42
CA ASP A 252 8.73 7.84 20.68
C ASP A 252 9.78 8.26 19.64
N LEU A 253 9.35 8.36 18.37
CA LEU A 253 10.22 8.81 17.28
C LEU A 253 10.72 10.25 17.54
N ARG A 254 9.83 11.15 17.94
CA ARG A 254 10.17 12.54 18.28
C ARG A 254 11.12 12.64 19.50
N ALA A 255 10.92 11.78 20.49
CA ALA A 255 11.78 11.74 21.67
C ALA A 255 13.22 11.25 21.34
N ARG A 256 13.37 10.44 20.30
CA ARG A 256 14.68 9.87 19.89
C ARG A 256 15.45 10.73 18.89
N LEU A 257 14.75 11.56 18.10
CA LEU A 257 15.37 12.35 17.04
C LEU A 257 15.54 13.80 17.47
N SER A 258 16.76 14.32 17.35
CA SER A 258 17.03 15.75 17.55
C SER A 258 16.46 16.58 16.39
N THR A 259 15.93 17.77 16.70
CA THR A 259 15.45 18.73 15.71
C THR A 259 16.56 19.30 14.82
N GLU A 260 17.83 19.16 15.21
CA GLU A 260 18.97 19.63 14.42
C GLU A 260 19.16 18.86 13.12
N HIS A 261 18.75 17.58 13.06
CA HIS A 261 18.96 16.72 11.92
C HIS A 261 17.74 15.88 11.53
N ALA A 262 16.58 16.11 12.14
CA ALA A 262 15.35 15.45 11.77
C ALA A 262 14.12 16.35 11.96
N VAL A 263 13.15 16.23 11.04
CA VAL A 263 11.89 16.96 11.05
C VAL A 263 10.73 16.00 10.93
N THR A 264 9.79 16.04 11.87
CA THR A 264 8.58 15.22 11.87
C THR A 264 7.37 16.08 11.54
N LEU A 265 6.83 15.91 10.34
CA LEU A 265 5.82 16.81 9.78
C LEU A 265 4.37 16.40 10.11
N GLY A 266 4.16 15.18 10.64
CA GLY A 266 2.83 14.63 10.79
C GLY A 266 2.21 14.28 9.45
N PHE A 267 0.89 14.06 9.42
CA PHE A 267 0.17 13.72 8.19
C PHE A 267 0.15 14.88 7.19
N ARG A 268 0.51 14.61 5.92
CA ARG A 268 0.47 15.55 4.80
C ARG A 268 -0.23 14.91 3.61
N HIS A 269 -0.85 15.71 2.74
CA HIS A 269 -1.57 15.23 1.56
C HIS A 269 -1.57 16.28 0.43
N GLY A 270 -2.04 15.86 -0.76
CA GLY A 270 -2.21 16.76 -1.90
C GLY A 270 -0.92 17.42 -2.36
N ALA A 271 -1.01 18.70 -2.72
CA ALA A 271 0.10 19.46 -3.30
C ALA A 271 1.29 19.63 -2.33
N GLU A 272 1.04 19.74 -1.02
CA GLU A 272 2.10 19.85 -0.02
C GLU A 272 2.93 18.57 0.08
N LEU A 273 2.27 17.40 0.12
CA LEU A 273 2.97 16.11 0.10
C LEU A 273 3.80 15.94 -1.16
N LEU A 274 3.24 16.30 -2.33
CA LEU A 274 3.96 16.24 -3.60
C LEU A 274 5.19 17.14 -3.61
N ALA A 275 5.06 18.38 -3.10
CA ALA A 275 6.18 19.32 -3.00
C ALA A 275 7.28 18.77 -2.07
N ILE A 276 6.93 18.09 -0.97
CA ILE A 276 7.88 17.43 -0.07
C ILE A 276 8.62 16.31 -0.81
N TYR A 277 7.93 15.42 -1.54
CA TYR A 277 8.58 14.38 -2.34
C TYR A 277 9.59 15.00 -3.33
N ARG A 278 9.18 16.02 -4.10
CA ARG A 278 10.04 16.69 -5.10
C ARG A 278 11.22 17.45 -4.51
N SER A 279 11.15 17.79 -3.21
CA SER A 279 12.17 18.59 -2.53
C SER A 279 13.14 17.76 -1.68
N CYS A 280 12.98 16.44 -1.65
CA CYS A 280 13.91 15.52 -0.99
C CYS A 280 14.89 14.90 -2.00
N ASP A 281 15.92 14.19 -1.51
CA ASP A 281 17.02 13.63 -2.30
C ASP A 281 17.07 12.11 -2.30
N LEU A 282 16.56 11.48 -1.23
CA LEU A 282 16.51 10.04 -1.02
C LEU A 282 15.19 9.68 -0.34
N PHE A 283 14.76 8.42 -0.51
CA PHE A 283 13.63 7.86 0.20
C PHE A 283 14.06 6.63 1.00
N ALA A 284 13.83 6.62 2.31
CA ALA A 284 14.15 5.49 3.19
C ALA A 284 12.87 4.83 3.68
N PHE A 285 12.66 3.56 3.35
CA PHE A 285 11.46 2.81 3.70
C PHE A 285 11.79 1.41 4.24
N PRO A 286 12.18 1.29 5.52
CA PRO A 286 12.64 0.06 6.11
C PRO A 286 11.52 -0.93 6.49
N SER A 287 10.31 -0.76 5.97
CA SER A 287 9.15 -1.58 6.30
C SER A 287 9.36 -3.06 6.00
N MET A 288 8.80 -3.91 6.88
CA MET A 288 8.85 -5.37 6.77
C MET A 288 7.49 -6.00 6.42
N THR A 289 6.41 -5.22 6.28
CA THR A 289 5.04 -5.75 6.20
C THR A 289 4.23 -5.25 5.01
N ASP A 290 4.79 -4.39 4.18
CA ASP A 290 4.04 -3.84 3.04
C ASP A 290 3.89 -4.83 1.90
N THR A 291 2.66 -5.02 1.43
CA THR A 291 2.36 -5.90 0.30
C THR A 291 2.73 -5.30 -1.06
N LEU A 292 2.94 -3.98 -1.14
CA LEU A 292 3.33 -3.30 -2.38
C LEU A 292 4.42 -2.25 -2.16
N GLY A 293 4.32 -1.37 -1.14
CA GLY A 293 5.18 -0.20 -1.02
C GLY A 293 4.72 0.96 -1.93
N GLN A 294 3.47 1.38 -1.80
CA GLN A 294 2.92 2.44 -2.64
C GLN A 294 3.69 3.76 -2.50
N SER A 295 4.11 4.15 -1.28
CA SER A 295 4.93 5.34 -1.05
C SER A 295 6.33 5.23 -1.68
N VAL A 296 6.87 4.03 -1.82
CA VAL A 296 8.12 3.78 -2.57
C VAL A 296 7.91 4.09 -4.05
N MET A 297 6.78 3.67 -4.63
CA MET A 297 6.44 3.99 -6.02
C MET A 297 6.26 5.51 -6.21
N GLU A 298 5.60 6.20 -5.26
CA GLU A 298 5.43 7.65 -5.26
C GLU A 298 6.78 8.38 -5.24
N ALA A 299 7.68 7.92 -4.37
CA ALA A 299 9.04 8.44 -4.26
C ALA A 299 9.82 8.28 -5.56
N GLN A 300 9.85 7.06 -6.11
CA GLN A 300 10.54 6.79 -7.38
C GLN A 300 9.92 7.55 -8.57
N ALA A 301 8.61 7.71 -8.59
CA ALA A 301 7.92 8.50 -9.61
C ALA A 301 8.30 9.99 -9.52
N CYS A 302 8.57 10.51 -8.31
CA CYS A 302 9.14 11.85 -8.09
C CYS A 302 10.66 11.91 -8.22
N ALA A 303 11.29 10.90 -8.83
CA ALA A 303 12.74 10.80 -9.01
C ALA A 303 13.55 10.69 -7.69
N LEU A 304 12.99 10.10 -6.63
CA LEU A 304 13.76 9.79 -5.42
C LEU A 304 14.28 8.35 -5.48
N PRO A 305 15.59 8.13 -5.42
CA PRO A 305 16.14 6.80 -5.20
C PRO A 305 15.66 6.26 -3.85
N ALA A 306 15.17 5.02 -3.83
CA ALA A 306 14.58 4.44 -2.63
C ALA A 306 15.49 3.37 -2.02
N LEU A 307 15.68 3.43 -0.69
CA LEU A 307 16.26 2.35 0.09
C LEU A 307 15.11 1.59 0.77
N VAL A 308 15.02 0.29 0.52
CA VAL A 308 13.95 -0.59 1.02
C VAL A 308 14.52 -1.85 1.64
N GLY A 309 13.74 -2.48 2.53
CA GLY A 309 14.05 -3.81 3.05
C GLY A 309 13.88 -4.89 1.97
N ASP A 310 14.58 -6.02 2.14
CA ASP A 310 14.50 -7.21 1.28
C ASP A 310 13.23 -8.06 1.52
N VAL A 311 12.31 -7.58 2.36
CA VAL A 311 11.07 -8.26 2.73
C VAL A 311 9.87 -7.56 2.14
N GLY A 312 8.94 -8.36 1.57
CA GLY A 312 7.64 -7.88 1.09
C GLY A 312 7.68 -7.16 -0.26
N GLY A 313 6.59 -6.46 -0.59
CA GLY A 313 6.40 -5.80 -1.88
C GLY A 313 7.37 -4.67 -2.23
N PRO A 314 7.85 -3.86 -1.27
CA PRO A 314 8.80 -2.78 -1.55
C PRO A 314 10.07 -3.24 -2.28
N SER A 315 10.58 -4.44 -1.97
CA SER A 315 11.78 -5.02 -2.63
C SER A 315 11.59 -5.27 -4.13
N GLU A 316 10.36 -5.46 -4.60
CA GLU A 316 10.05 -5.64 -6.04
C GLU A 316 9.83 -4.32 -6.78
N VAL A 317 9.64 -3.24 -6.04
CA VAL A 317 9.51 -1.90 -6.63
C VAL A 317 10.88 -1.35 -7.02
N VAL A 318 11.92 -1.69 -6.26
CA VAL A 318 13.28 -1.17 -6.40
C VAL A 318 14.18 -2.17 -7.14
N ASP A 319 14.79 -1.76 -8.24
CA ASP A 319 15.89 -2.50 -8.86
C ASP A 319 17.18 -2.12 -8.16
N HIS A 320 17.79 -3.10 -7.46
CA HIS A 320 18.99 -2.88 -6.64
C HIS A 320 20.13 -2.27 -7.47
N ASP A 321 20.71 -1.19 -6.95
CA ASP A 321 21.78 -0.36 -7.56
C ASP A 321 21.44 0.23 -8.95
N GLN A 322 20.18 0.19 -9.35
CA GLN A 322 19.68 0.85 -10.55
C GLN A 322 18.70 1.98 -10.22
N THR A 323 17.68 1.71 -9.40
CA THR A 323 16.67 2.70 -9.00
C THR A 323 16.67 3.00 -7.50
N GLY A 324 17.56 2.34 -6.77
CA GLY A 324 17.69 2.43 -5.32
C GLY A 324 18.45 1.24 -4.76
N LEU A 325 18.30 0.97 -3.47
CA LEU A 325 18.96 -0.15 -2.80
C LEU A 325 17.96 -1.04 -2.08
N VAL A 326 18.10 -2.35 -2.26
CA VAL A 326 17.41 -3.36 -1.46
C VAL A 326 18.38 -3.87 -0.40
N LEU A 327 18.03 -3.75 0.87
CA LEU A 327 18.90 -3.99 2.01
C LEU A 327 18.32 -5.05 2.95
N PRO A 328 19.14 -5.84 3.65
CA PRO A 328 18.64 -6.76 4.67
C PRO A 328 17.86 -5.99 5.74
N ALA A 329 16.58 -6.31 5.92
CA ALA A 329 15.65 -5.53 6.76
C ALA A 329 16.10 -5.43 8.24
N GLY A 330 16.74 -6.48 8.78
CA GLY A 330 17.23 -6.51 10.16
C GLY A 330 18.66 -5.98 10.36
N ASN A 331 19.37 -5.54 9.30
CA ASN A 331 20.77 -5.16 9.41
C ASN A 331 20.96 -3.63 9.48
N ALA A 332 20.90 -3.10 10.70
CA ALA A 332 21.08 -1.68 10.98
C ALA A 332 22.39 -1.09 10.43
N ARG A 333 23.49 -1.88 10.43
CA ARG A 333 24.78 -1.44 9.89
C ARG A 333 24.73 -1.28 8.37
N ALA A 334 24.15 -2.24 7.65
CA ALA A 334 23.98 -2.16 6.20
C ALA A 334 23.14 -0.92 5.82
N TRP A 335 22.07 -0.63 6.56
CA TRP A 335 21.26 0.58 6.37
C TRP A 335 22.04 1.86 6.62
N SER A 336 22.81 1.92 7.72
CA SER A 336 23.63 3.08 8.05
C SER A 336 24.68 3.35 6.98
N ASP A 337 25.41 2.34 6.55
CA ASP A 337 26.47 2.48 5.55
C ASP A 337 25.90 2.83 4.16
N ALA A 338 24.78 2.22 3.78
CA ALA A 338 24.09 2.52 2.50
C ALA A 338 23.54 3.96 2.45
N LEU A 339 22.85 4.40 3.51
CA LEU A 339 22.34 5.77 3.62
C LEU A 339 23.49 6.78 3.55
N LEU A 340 24.53 6.60 4.33
CA LEU A 340 25.69 7.48 4.32
C LEU A 340 26.37 7.53 2.95
N SER A 341 26.59 6.37 2.32
CA SER A 341 27.18 6.29 0.99
C SER A 341 26.38 7.13 -0.03
N LEU A 342 25.04 6.99 -0.04
CA LEU A 342 24.21 7.77 -0.95
C LEU A 342 24.11 9.26 -0.56
N ILE A 343 24.21 9.61 0.72
CA ILE A 343 24.26 11.01 1.15
C ILE A 343 25.53 11.69 0.62
N LEU A 344 26.64 10.99 0.64
CA LEU A 344 27.93 11.55 0.21
C LEU A 344 28.15 11.54 -1.30
N ASP A 345 27.56 10.60 -2.04
CA ASP A 345 27.75 10.42 -3.48
C ASP A 345 26.59 11.02 -4.30
N THR A 346 26.74 12.30 -4.66
CA THR A 346 25.76 13.03 -5.46
C THR A 346 25.59 12.44 -6.87
N ALA A 347 26.69 11.98 -7.50
CA ALA A 347 26.64 11.44 -8.86
C ALA A 347 25.83 10.11 -8.87
N ARG A 348 26.05 9.25 -7.89
CA ARG A 348 25.28 8.01 -7.74
C ARG A 348 23.80 8.30 -7.47
N ARG A 349 23.49 9.27 -6.58
CA ARG A 349 22.10 9.68 -6.34
C ARG A 349 21.40 10.12 -7.62
N GLN A 350 22.04 10.98 -8.44
CA GLN A 350 21.47 11.47 -9.69
C GLN A 350 21.24 10.36 -10.72
N ARG A 351 22.16 9.42 -10.85
CA ARG A 351 22.00 8.24 -11.72
C ARG A 351 20.80 7.40 -11.30
N LEU A 352 20.70 7.06 -10.01
CA LEU A 352 19.59 6.28 -9.47
C LEU A 352 18.25 7.02 -9.59
N SER A 353 18.25 8.34 -9.37
CA SER A 353 17.10 9.23 -9.50
C SER A 353 16.48 9.19 -10.90
N THR A 354 17.30 9.35 -11.93
CA THR A 354 16.86 9.31 -13.33
C THR A 354 16.26 7.94 -13.67
N ALA A 355 16.93 6.87 -13.29
CA ALA A 355 16.45 5.51 -13.54
C ALA A 355 15.16 5.19 -12.77
N ALA A 356 15.01 5.68 -11.54
CA ALA A 356 13.79 5.51 -10.74
C ALA A 356 12.56 6.12 -11.43
N ALA A 357 12.68 7.38 -11.90
CA ALA A 357 11.59 8.04 -12.63
C ALA A 357 11.24 7.31 -13.95
N GLN A 358 12.25 6.90 -14.71
CA GLN A 358 12.06 6.15 -15.97
C GLN A 358 11.33 4.81 -15.72
N ARG A 359 11.68 4.09 -14.65
CA ARG A 359 11.04 2.84 -14.29
C ARG A 359 9.57 3.03 -13.92
N MET A 360 9.22 4.12 -13.26
CA MET A 360 7.84 4.38 -12.82
C MET A 360 6.94 4.94 -13.93
N ALA A 361 7.48 5.61 -14.93
CA ALA A 361 6.69 6.25 -15.98
C ALA A 361 5.62 5.34 -16.65
N PRO A 362 5.88 4.07 -17.01
CA PRO A 362 4.88 3.19 -17.60
C PRO A 362 3.91 2.57 -16.56
N ARG A 363 4.17 2.70 -15.26
CA ARG A 363 3.37 2.07 -14.20
C ARG A 363 2.18 2.94 -13.80
N THR A 364 1.32 3.28 -14.77
CA THR A 364 0.15 4.13 -14.55
C THR A 364 -0.98 3.39 -13.83
N ILE A 365 -1.85 4.13 -13.13
CA ILE A 365 -3.10 3.57 -12.57
C ILE A 365 -3.95 2.95 -13.67
N ARG A 366 -3.99 3.56 -14.88
CA ARG A 366 -4.73 3.04 -16.02
C ARG A 366 -4.21 1.65 -16.43
N ALA A 367 -2.90 1.47 -16.59
CA ALA A 367 -2.34 0.16 -16.95
C ALA A 367 -2.60 -0.91 -15.86
N SER A 368 -2.58 -0.52 -14.58
CA SER A 368 -2.97 -1.40 -13.47
C SER A 368 -4.44 -1.78 -13.53
N PHE A 369 -5.32 -0.82 -13.82
CA PHE A 369 -6.76 -1.05 -13.96
C PHE A 369 -7.08 -1.96 -15.15
N GLU A 370 -6.47 -1.74 -16.31
CA GLU A 370 -6.66 -2.57 -17.50
C GLU A 370 -6.26 -4.03 -17.22
N HIS A 371 -5.14 -4.24 -16.52
CA HIS A 371 -4.76 -5.58 -16.09
C HIS A 371 -5.73 -6.15 -15.04
N TRP A 372 -6.15 -5.38 -14.04
CA TRP A 372 -7.13 -5.79 -13.05
C TRP A 372 -8.45 -6.19 -13.70
N TRP A 373 -8.91 -5.41 -14.68
CA TRP A 373 -10.13 -5.70 -15.43
C TRP A 373 -10.03 -6.98 -16.26
N SER A 374 -8.92 -7.18 -16.98
CA SER A 374 -8.69 -8.40 -17.79
C SER A 374 -8.68 -9.68 -16.94
N LEU A 375 -8.26 -9.60 -15.68
CA LEU A 375 -8.30 -10.74 -14.77
C LEU A 375 -9.74 -11.10 -14.35
N HIS A 376 -10.67 -10.15 -14.33
CA HIS A 376 -12.10 -10.46 -14.16
C HIS A 376 -12.69 -11.08 -15.41
N GLU A 377 -12.31 -10.59 -16.60
CA GLU A 377 -12.70 -11.20 -17.87
C GLU A 377 -12.20 -12.65 -17.94
N LEU A 378 -10.98 -12.92 -17.52
CA LEU A 378 -10.42 -14.26 -17.42
C LEU A 378 -11.23 -15.16 -16.46
N ALA A 379 -11.60 -14.65 -15.27
CA ALA A 379 -12.39 -15.41 -14.31
C ALA A 379 -13.79 -15.76 -14.87
N VAL A 380 -14.43 -14.85 -15.59
CA VAL A 380 -15.72 -15.08 -16.25
C VAL A 380 -15.57 -16.14 -17.36
N ALA A 381 -14.56 -16.00 -18.21
CA ALA A 381 -14.31 -16.96 -19.31
C ALA A 381 -14.03 -18.37 -18.80
N ARG A 382 -13.24 -18.54 -17.74
CA ARG A 382 -12.95 -19.85 -17.11
C ARG A 382 -14.20 -20.54 -16.58
N ARG A 383 -15.20 -19.79 -16.09
CA ARG A 383 -16.47 -20.37 -15.63
C ARG A 383 -17.42 -20.75 -16.75
N GLN A 384 -17.39 -20.00 -17.86
CA GLN A 384 -18.21 -20.31 -19.04
C GLN A 384 -17.67 -21.51 -19.82
N HIS A 385 -16.35 -21.70 -19.81
CA HIS A 385 -15.66 -22.79 -20.48
C HIS A 385 -14.75 -23.52 -19.49
N PRO A 386 -15.30 -24.34 -18.57
CA PRO A 386 -14.48 -25.12 -17.68
C PRO A 386 -13.60 -26.05 -18.56
N THR A 387 -12.28 -25.79 -18.56
CA THR A 387 -11.31 -26.69 -19.17
C THR A 387 -11.48 -28.03 -18.48
N GLY A 388 -12.05 -29.01 -19.21
CA GLY A 388 -12.24 -30.36 -18.70
C GLY A 388 -10.90 -30.93 -18.25
N ASN A 389 -10.83 -31.37 -17.02
CA ASN A 389 -9.85 -32.32 -16.54
C ASN A 389 -10.32 -33.73 -16.90
#